data_c312998838869d37f71bd16c0c98f255
#
_entry.id   c312998838869d37f71bd16c0c98f255
#
_cell.length_a   1.000
_cell.length_b   1.000
_cell.length_c   1.000
_cell.angle_alpha   90.00
_cell.angle_beta   90.00
_cell.angle_gamma   90.00
#
_symmetry.space_group_name_H-M   'P 1'
#
loop_
_entity.id
_entity.type
_entity.pdbx_description
1 polymer ?
#
loop_
_entity_poly.entity_id
_entity_poly.type
_entity_poly.pdbx_seq_one_letter_code
_entity_poly.pdbx_strand_id
1 'polypeptide(L)'
;MSSVFEFFLIFSGSSNSTIIMLKVSKKQESETTLKVLQKGNVIQKHSIYLQKFSAMGTTQFDFLKNLRKDRFFLLAGPCVIEDETSPLHIAETLKEITDRLEIPFVFKGSYRKANRSRLDSFTGIGDEKALKVLAKVKTELGVPVVTDIHAAEEAEMAAEYVDILQIPAFLCRQTDLLVAAAKTGKTVNIKKGQFLSGESMGFAVDKVRQSGNDKVMLTERGSMFGYQDLVVDYRNIAAMQHFGTPVILDVTHSLQQPNQTTGVTGGKPELIGLIAKAGIAAGADGIFMETHPEPSKAKSDGANMLRLDLVETLLKQLVMIKEAI
;
A
#
# COMPACT_ATOMS: atom_id res chain seq x y z
N MET A 1 31.98 -17.18 16.75
CA MET A 1 33.05 -16.30 16.23
C MET A 1 32.43 -14.96 15.89
N SER A 2 32.84 -13.89 16.56
CA SER A 2 32.34 -12.54 16.28
C SER A 2 33.17 -11.94 15.16
N SER A 3 32.59 -11.62 14.03
CA SER A 3 33.26 -10.87 12.98
C SER A 3 33.16 -9.38 13.27
N VAL A 4 34.30 -8.71 13.29
CA VAL A 4 34.42 -7.26 13.44
C VAL A 4 34.76 -6.70 12.06
N PHE A 5 33.97 -5.75 11.56
CA PHE A 5 34.28 -5.02 10.34
C PHE A 5 34.57 -3.57 10.69
N GLU A 6 35.66 -3.04 10.17
CA GLU A 6 36.06 -1.63 10.32
C GLU A 6 35.86 -0.93 8.96
N PHE A 7 35.12 0.18 8.96
CA PHE A 7 34.97 1.04 7.79
C PHE A 7 35.51 2.44 8.12
N PHE A 8 36.22 3.03 7.17
CA PHE A 8 36.68 4.42 7.27
C PHE A 8 35.86 5.30 6.34
N LEU A 9 35.21 6.33 6.89
CA LEU A 9 34.56 7.40 6.13
C LEU A 9 35.34 8.70 6.40
N ILE A 10 35.84 9.31 5.32
CA ILE A 10 36.54 10.60 5.39
C ILE A 10 35.56 11.66 4.86
N PHE A 11 35.18 12.59 5.72
CA PHE A 11 34.47 13.80 5.29
C PHE A 11 35.46 14.98 5.27
N SER A 12 35.61 15.61 4.10
CA SER A 12 36.36 16.84 3.96
C SER A 12 35.40 18.04 4.00
N GLY A 13 35.45 18.82 5.05
CA GLY A 13 34.80 20.14 5.16
C GLY A 13 35.87 21.24 5.18
N SER A 14 35.52 22.45 4.79
CA SER A 14 36.40 23.56 4.42
C SER A 14 37.32 24.12 5.50
N SER A 15 37.52 23.49 6.65
CA SER A 15 38.52 23.93 7.62
C SER A 15 39.09 22.88 8.60
N ASN A 16 38.60 21.65 8.65
CA ASN A 16 39.21 20.57 9.44
C ASN A 16 38.71 19.21 8.95
N SER A 17 39.65 18.30 8.61
CA SER A 17 39.33 16.91 8.27
C SER A 17 39.03 16.14 9.55
N THR A 18 37.80 15.68 9.71
CA THR A 18 37.41 14.81 10.83
C THR A 18 37.37 13.37 10.34
N ILE A 19 38.22 12.53 10.92
CA ILE A 19 38.23 11.09 10.66
C ILE A 19 37.24 10.45 11.67
N ILE A 20 36.18 9.85 11.18
CA ILE A 20 35.23 9.10 11.98
C ILE A 20 35.54 7.62 11.82
N MET A 21 35.96 6.96 12.88
CA MET A 21 36.12 5.51 12.93
C MET A 21 34.81 4.85 13.32
N LEU A 22 34.25 4.02 12.47
CA LEU A 22 33.10 3.21 12.73
C LEU A 22 33.55 1.78 13.02
N LYS A 23 33.34 1.34 14.27
CA LYS A 23 33.59 -0.04 14.67
C LYS A 23 32.26 -0.76 14.82
N VAL A 24 31.97 -1.70 13.93
CA VAL A 24 30.78 -2.53 13.96
C VAL A 24 31.13 -3.88 14.59
N SER A 25 30.56 -4.18 15.75
CA SER A 25 30.68 -5.50 16.38
C SER A 25 29.31 -6.20 16.35
N LYS A 26 29.27 -7.40 15.82
CA LYS A 26 28.09 -8.25 15.81
C LYS A 26 28.07 -9.07 17.10
N LYS A 27 27.17 -8.79 18.00
CA LYS A 27 26.93 -9.57 19.20
C LYS A 27 25.47 -10.03 19.18
N GLN A 28 25.28 -11.31 18.92
CA GLN A 28 23.99 -11.99 18.84
C GLN A 28 22.87 -11.27 18.05
N GLU A 29 22.00 -11.97 17.41
CA GLU A 29 21.11 -11.61 16.29
C GLU A 29 20.19 -10.38 16.43
N SER A 30 20.26 -9.59 17.51
CA SER A 30 19.32 -8.50 17.77
C SER A 30 19.91 -7.10 17.98
N GLU A 31 21.22 -6.93 18.15
CA GLU A 31 21.77 -5.58 18.39
C GLU A 31 23.08 -5.33 17.63
N THR A 32 23.06 -4.33 16.74
CA THR A 32 24.25 -3.75 16.15
C THR A 32 24.55 -2.43 16.86
N THR A 33 25.61 -2.38 17.66
CA THR A 33 26.01 -1.15 18.35
C THR A 33 27.07 -0.42 17.52
N LEU A 34 26.76 0.81 17.12
CA LEU A 34 27.67 1.71 16.43
C LEU A 34 28.39 2.59 17.48
N LYS A 35 29.69 2.51 17.57
CA LYS A 35 30.48 3.44 18.40
C LYS A 35 31.16 4.46 17.50
N VAL A 36 30.84 5.73 17.69
CA VAL A 36 31.51 6.85 17.05
C VAL A 36 32.59 7.33 18.01
N LEU A 37 33.83 7.24 17.57
CA LEU A 37 35.00 7.74 18.33
C LEU A 37 35.53 8.98 17.62
N GLN A 38 35.47 10.12 18.26
CA GLN A 38 36.17 11.32 17.87
C GLN A 38 37.43 11.45 18.73
N LYS A 39 38.55 11.90 18.15
CA LYS A 39 39.83 12.02 18.84
C LYS A 39 39.67 12.79 20.17
N GLY A 40 39.67 12.07 21.29
CA GLY A 40 39.82 12.63 22.63
C GLY A 40 38.58 12.75 23.52
N ASN A 41 37.32 12.60 23.02
CA ASN A 41 36.15 12.64 23.88
C ASN A 41 35.05 11.66 23.39
N VAL A 42 34.49 10.90 24.34
CA VAL A 42 33.30 10.06 24.09
C VAL A 42 32.10 10.99 24.02
N ILE A 43 31.64 11.28 22.81
CA ILE A 43 30.36 11.98 22.62
C ILE A 43 29.25 10.96 22.78
N GLN A 44 28.29 11.32 23.63
CA GLN A 44 27.07 10.61 23.98
C GLN A 44 26.59 9.52 23.00
N LYS A 45 26.18 8.37 23.56
CA LYS A 45 25.49 7.30 22.83
C LYS A 45 24.28 7.85 22.08
N HIS A 46 24.47 8.25 20.84
CA HIS A 46 23.38 8.30 19.89
C HIS A 46 23.27 6.89 19.30
N SER A 47 22.26 6.15 19.74
CA SER A 47 21.84 4.94 19.05
C SER A 47 21.30 5.39 17.68
N ILE A 48 22.19 5.44 16.70
CA ILE A 48 21.76 5.51 15.31
C ILE A 48 21.22 4.11 15.02
N TYR A 49 19.91 3.94 15.14
CA TYR A 49 19.25 2.80 14.55
C TYR A 49 19.45 2.92 13.03
N LEU A 50 20.49 2.28 12.52
CA LEU A 50 20.45 1.79 11.15
C LEU A 50 19.34 0.75 11.13
N GLN A 51 18.10 1.22 10.99
CA GLN A 51 17.01 0.34 10.65
C GLN A 51 17.46 -0.42 9.41
N LYS A 52 17.56 -1.74 9.54
CA LYS A 52 17.61 -2.63 8.42
C LYS A 52 16.40 -2.27 7.56
N PHE A 53 16.61 -1.49 6.51
CA PHE A 53 15.74 -1.43 5.36
C PHE A 53 15.80 -2.81 4.71
N SER A 54 15.14 -3.78 5.25
CA SER A 54 14.86 -5.06 4.60
C SER A 54 13.99 -5.93 5.48
N ALA A 55 12.92 -6.42 4.95
CA ALA A 55 12.17 -7.59 5.39
C ALA A 55 11.45 -7.56 6.76
N MET A 56 11.62 -6.57 7.63
CA MET A 56 10.90 -6.58 8.92
C MET A 56 9.40 -6.26 8.81
N GLY A 57 8.98 -5.55 7.76
CA GLY A 57 7.57 -5.19 7.58
C GLY A 57 6.71 -6.25 6.87
N THR A 58 7.30 -7.22 6.17
CA THR A 58 6.53 -8.18 5.35
C THR A 58 6.28 -9.51 6.05
N THR A 59 7.11 -9.93 7.00
CA THR A 59 6.99 -11.23 7.66
C THR A 59 5.74 -11.39 8.53
N GLN A 60 5.13 -10.30 8.94
CA GLN A 60 3.87 -10.30 9.70
C GLN A 60 2.63 -10.51 8.81
N PHE A 61 2.78 -10.46 7.48
CA PHE A 61 1.71 -10.67 6.52
C PHE A 61 1.89 -12.03 5.85
N ASP A 62 0.97 -12.95 6.08
CA ASP A 62 1.06 -14.33 5.58
C ASP A 62 1.22 -14.37 4.05
N PHE A 63 0.50 -13.52 3.34
CA PHE A 63 0.54 -13.44 1.88
C PHE A 63 1.84 -12.81 1.31
N LEU A 64 2.67 -12.19 2.16
CA LEU A 64 3.96 -11.62 1.77
C LEU A 64 5.18 -12.42 2.27
N LYS A 65 4.98 -13.55 2.95
CA LYS A 65 6.08 -14.35 3.51
C LYS A 65 7.12 -14.76 2.45
N ASN A 66 6.66 -14.99 1.22
CA ASN A 66 7.50 -15.40 0.10
C ASN A 66 7.79 -14.27 -0.88
N LEU A 67 7.52 -13.01 -0.51
CA LEU A 67 7.82 -11.88 -1.38
C LEU A 67 9.34 -11.77 -1.60
N ARG A 68 9.75 -11.92 -2.85
CA ARG A 68 11.14 -11.77 -3.27
C ARG A 68 11.53 -10.30 -3.32
N LYS A 69 12.81 -9.99 -3.13
CA LYS A 69 13.32 -8.60 -3.16
C LYS A 69 13.14 -7.93 -4.52
N ASP A 70 13.20 -8.72 -5.59
CA ASP A 70 13.03 -8.31 -6.98
C ASP A 70 11.58 -8.34 -7.45
N ARG A 71 10.63 -8.41 -6.51
CA ARG A 71 9.19 -8.41 -6.76
C ARG A 71 8.50 -7.35 -5.90
N PHE A 72 7.29 -7.06 -6.27
CA PHE A 72 6.32 -6.26 -5.52
C PHE A 72 5.04 -7.08 -5.38
N PHE A 73 4.10 -6.65 -4.54
CA PHE A 73 2.80 -7.31 -4.45
C PHE A 73 1.70 -6.46 -5.09
N LEU A 74 0.61 -7.10 -5.46
CA LEU A 74 -0.51 -6.47 -6.17
C LEU A 74 -1.80 -6.57 -5.37
N LEU A 75 -2.48 -5.43 -5.16
CA LEU A 75 -3.88 -5.35 -4.75
C LEU A 75 -4.69 -4.93 -5.99
N ALA A 76 -5.48 -5.83 -6.57
CA ALA A 76 -6.24 -5.48 -7.77
C ALA A 76 -7.61 -6.17 -7.84
N GLY A 77 -8.53 -5.55 -8.58
CA GLY A 77 -9.88 -6.04 -8.84
C GLY A 77 -10.81 -4.92 -9.27
N PRO A 78 -12.13 -5.15 -9.26
CA PRO A 78 -13.11 -4.14 -9.65
C PRO A 78 -13.23 -3.03 -8.59
N CYS A 79 -13.74 -1.88 -9.01
CA CYS A 79 -14.02 -0.79 -8.07
C CYS A 79 -15.00 -1.20 -6.97
N VAL A 80 -16.09 -1.86 -7.35
CA VAL A 80 -17.14 -2.36 -6.46
C VAL A 80 -17.64 -3.72 -6.97
N ILE A 81 -18.18 -4.53 -6.09
CA ILE A 81 -18.86 -5.78 -6.47
C ILE A 81 -20.20 -5.42 -7.13
N GLU A 82 -20.32 -5.68 -8.42
CA GLU A 82 -21.46 -5.28 -9.25
C GLU A 82 -22.47 -6.41 -9.51
N ASP A 83 -22.01 -7.66 -9.39
CA ASP A 83 -22.77 -8.89 -9.56
C ASP A 83 -22.01 -10.07 -8.88
N GLU A 84 -22.54 -11.28 -9.02
CA GLU A 84 -21.99 -12.49 -8.36
C GLU A 84 -20.94 -13.24 -9.20
N THR A 85 -20.78 -12.91 -10.47
CA THR A 85 -19.96 -13.69 -11.42
C THR A 85 -18.73 -12.96 -11.94
N SER A 86 -18.86 -11.67 -12.29
CA SER A 86 -17.76 -10.88 -12.83
C SER A 86 -16.56 -10.76 -11.88
N PRO A 87 -16.72 -10.65 -10.55
CA PRO A 87 -15.59 -10.60 -9.65
C PRO A 87 -14.72 -11.87 -9.69
N LEU A 88 -15.34 -13.05 -9.82
CA LEU A 88 -14.63 -14.31 -9.90
C LEU A 88 -13.79 -14.38 -11.18
N HIS A 89 -14.39 -14.05 -12.33
CA HIS A 89 -13.66 -13.99 -13.60
C HIS A 89 -12.47 -13.02 -13.60
N ILE A 90 -12.66 -11.83 -13.02
CA ILE A 90 -11.58 -10.85 -12.87
C ILE A 90 -10.47 -11.44 -11.96
N ALA A 91 -10.84 -12.06 -10.85
CA ALA A 91 -9.89 -12.63 -9.91
C ALA A 91 -9.10 -13.81 -10.51
N GLU A 92 -9.76 -14.70 -11.26
CA GLU A 92 -9.11 -15.81 -11.98
C GLU A 92 -8.07 -15.29 -12.97
N THR A 93 -8.45 -14.32 -13.82
CA THR A 93 -7.54 -13.72 -14.80
C THR A 93 -6.34 -13.07 -14.11
N LEU A 94 -6.57 -12.28 -13.06
CA LEU A 94 -5.48 -11.63 -12.31
C LEU A 94 -4.57 -12.65 -11.63
N LYS A 95 -5.15 -13.71 -11.05
CA LYS A 95 -4.39 -14.79 -10.41
C LYS A 95 -3.48 -15.50 -11.42
N GLU A 96 -4.00 -15.88 -12.58
CA GLU A 96 -3.20 -16.52 -13.63
C GLU A 96 -2.02 -15.63 -14.07
N ILE A 97 -2.23 -14.34 -14.23
CA ILE A 97 -1.18 -13.38 -14.61
C ILE A 97 -0.14 -13.28 -13.49
N THR A 98 -0.57 -13.11 -12.26
CA THR A 98 0.33 -12.89 -11.12
C THR A 98 1.11 -14.15 -10.73
N ASP A 99 0.50 -15.34 -10.85
CA ASP A 99 1.19 -16.62 -10.64
C ASP A 99 2.34 -16.79 -11.66
N ARG A 100 2.10 -16.51 -12.96
CA ARG A 100 3.15 -16.55 -13.99
C ARG A 100 4.30 -15.56 -13.76
N LEU A 101 4.01 -14.43 -13.12
CA LEU A 101 4.99 -13.36 -12.87
C LEU A 101 5.59 -13.42 -11.46
N GLU A 102 5.20 -14.42 -10.66
CA GLU A 102 5.61 -14.58 -9.26
C GLU A 102 5.34 -13.33 -8.41
N ILE A 103 4.19 -12.68 -8.63
CA ILE A 103 3.74 -11.50 -7.90
C ILE A 103 2.71 -11.94 -6.85
N PRO A 104 2.95 -11.75 -5.53
CA PRO A 104 1.92 -11.96 -4.53
C PRO A 104 0.68 -11.11 -4.81
N PHE A 105 -0.49 -11.74 -4.80
CA PHE A 105 -1.73 -11.11 -5.22
C PHE A 105 -2.78 -11.11 -4.11
N VAL A 106 -3.47 -9.98 -3.96
CA VAL A 106 -4.65 -9.78 -3.11
C VAL A 106 -5.78 -9.29 -4.00
N PHE A 107 -6.90 -9.98 -4.00
CA PHE A 107 -8.08 -9.52 -4.73
C PHE A 107 -8.77 -8.37 -3.99
N LYS A 108 -9.00 -7.26 -4.68
CA LYS A 108 -9.70 -6.08 -4.14
C LYS A 108 -11.09 -5.92 -4.73
N GLY A 109 -12.06 -5.71 -3.88
CA GLY A 109 -13.38 -5.26 -4.30
C GLY A 109 -14.08 -4.54 -3.15
N SER A 110 -14.68 -3.36 -3.41
CA SER A 110 -15.53 -2.73 -2.40
C SER A 110 -16.88 -3.44 -2.35
N TYR A 111 -17.31 -3.83 -1.17
CA TYR A 111 -18.65 -4.41 -1.02
C TYR A 111 -19.74 -3.33 -1.16
N ARG A 112 -19.40 -2.08 -0.85
CA ARG A 112 -20.24 -0.91 -0.97
C ARG A 112 -19.44 0.35 -1.26
N LYS A 113 -20.02 1.32 -1.95
CA LYS A 113 -19.49 2.68 -2.13
C LYS A 113 -20.30 3.68 -1.31
N ALA A 114 -19.67 4.33 -0.33
CA ALA A 114 -20.34 5.24 0.61
C ALA A 114 -20.21 6.74 0.24
N ASN A 115 -19.35 7.10 -0.73
CA ASN A 115 -18.99 8.49 -1.03
C ASN A 115 -19.35 8.90 -2.47
N ARG A 116 -20.62 8.63 -2.89
CA ARG A 116 -21.08 8.98 -4.22
C ARG A 116 -21.38 10.47 -4.35
N SER A 117 -21.06 11.04 -5.53
CA SER A 117 -21.37 12.43 -5.85
C SER A 117 -22.86 12.68 -6.03
N ARG A 118 -23.62 11.65 -6.49
CA ARG A 118 -25.06 11.73 -6.71
C ARG A 118 -25.78 10.71 -5.85
N LEU A 119 -26.98 11.05 -5.38
CA LEU A 119 -27.79 10.19 -4.53
C LEU A 119 -28.27 8.92 -5.25
N ASP A 120 -28.51 9.00 -6.55
CA ASP A 120 -28.98 7.92 -7.42
C ASP A 120 -27.85 7.04 -7.99
N SER A 121 -26.58 7.28 -7.61
CA SER A 121 -25.44 6.48 -8.08
C SER A 121 -25.50 5.07 -7.51
N PHE A 122 -25.00 4.11 -8.29
CA PHE A 122 -24.85 2.72 -7.84
C PHE A 122 -23.94 2.62 -6.63
N THR A 123 -24.41 1.98 -5.57
CA THR A 123 -23.67 1.83 -4.30
C THR A 123 -23.19 0.40 -4.05
N GLY A 124 -23.80 -0.61 -4.67
CA GLY A 124 -23.50 -2.03 -4.48
C GLY A 124 -24.71 -2.92 -4.69
N ILE A 125 -24.55 -4.23 -4.50
CA ILE A 125 -25.59 -5.27 -4.64
C ILE A 125 -26.20 -5.70 -3.30
N GLY A 126 -25.90 -4.97 -2.23
CA GLY A 126 -26.20 -5.30 -0.85
C GLY A 126 -24.97 -5.84 -0.11
N ASP A 127 -24.76 -5.36 1.11
CA ASP A 127 -23.52 -5.53 1.87
C ASP A 127 -23.16 -7.00 2.08
N GLU A 128 -24.07 -7.78 2.68
CA GLU A 128 -23.84 -9.20 2.95
C GLU A 128 -23.63 -10.01 1.66
N LYS A 129 -24.41 -9.71 0.62
CA LYS A 129 -24.31 -10.39 -0.67
C LYS A 129 -22.94 -10.15 -1.30
N ALA A 130 -22.48 -8.91 -1.31
CA ALA A 130 -21.16 -8.55 -1.85
C ALA A 130 -20.00 -9.14 -1.03
N LEU A 131 -20.12 -9.16 0.30
CA LEU A 131 -19.13 -9.79 1.18
C LEU A 131 -19.05 -11.31 0.95
N LYS A 132 -20.18 -11.99 0.73
CA LYS A 132 -20.20 -13.42 0.36
C LYS A 132 -19.51 -13.67 -0.98
N VAL A 133 -19.64 -12.77 -1.96
CA VAL A 133 -18.91 -12.86 -3.24
C VAL A 133 -17.40 -12.75 -3.00
N LEU A 134 -16.93 -11.83 -2.15
CA LEU A 134 -15.51 -11.73 -1.79
C LEU A 134 -15.02 -13.01 -1.08
N ALA A 135 -15.79 -13.54 -0.15
CA ALA A 135 -15.45 -14.81 0.52
C ALA A 135 -15.40 -15.98 -0.46
N LYS A 136 -16.26 -15.99 -1.48
CA LYS A 136 -16.25 -17.00 -2.54
C LYS A 136 -14.96 -16.90 -3.36
N VAL A 137 -14.53 -15.71 -3.79
CA VAL A 137 -13.24 -15.51 -4.47
C VAL A 137 -12.10 -16.05 -3.61
N LYS A 138 -12.08 -15.71 -2.31
CA LYS A 138 -11.07 -16.21 -1.38
C LYS A 138 -11.01 -17.72 -1.31
N THR A 139 -12.16 -18.38 -1.15
CA THR A 139 -12.21 -19.84 -0.95
C THR A 139 -11.96 -20.64 -2.22
N GLU A 140 -12.47 -20.19 -3.36
CA GLU A 140 -12.33 -20.92 -4.64
C GLU A 140 -10.93 -20.74 -5.26
N LEU A 141 -10.34 -19.55 -5.12
CA LEU A 141 -9.04 -19.25 -5.75
C LEU A 141 -7.86 -19.31 -4.78
N GLY A 142 -8.11 -19.40 -3.47
CA GLY A 142 -7.05 -19.41 -2.46
C GLY A 142 -6.26 -18.09 -2.38
N VAL A 143 -6.87 -16.97 -2.77
CA VAL A 143 -6.24 -15.65 -2.72
C VAL A 143 -6.80 -14.82 -1.57
N PRO A 144 -5.98 -14.06 -0.81
CA PRO A 144 -6.49 -13.14 0.18
C PRO A 144 -7.32 -12.03 -0.48
N VAL A 145 -8.28 -11.50 0.27
CA VAL A 145 -9.21 -10.47 -0.23
C VAL A 145 -9.21 -9.23 0.65
N VAL A 146 -9.43 -8.07 0.04
CA VAL A 146 -9.52 -6.77 0.70
C VAL A 146 -10.78 -6.01 0.30
N THR A 147 -11.42 -5.37 1.26
CA THR A 147 -12.55 -4.46 1.05
C THR A 147 -12.44 -3.21 1.90
N ASP A 148 -13.12 -2.13 1.49
CA ASP A 148 -13.20 -0.89 2.28
C ASP A 148 -14.24 -1.04 3.40
N ILE A 149 -14.03 -0.34 4.52
CA ILE A 149 -15.03 -0.08 5.56
C ILE A 149 -15.18 1.42 5.77
N HIS A 150 -16.38 1.88 6.14
CA HIS A 150 -16.71 3.31 6.15
C HIS A 150 -17.16 3.80 7.53
N ALA A 151 -17.57 2.89 8.40
CA ALA A 151 -17.99 3.15 9.76
C ALA A 151 -17.42 2.08 10.71
N ALA A 152 -17.27 2.40 11.99
CA ALA A 152 -16.66 1.51 12.97
C ALA A 152 -17.45 0.19 13.14
N GLU A 153 -18.76 0.23 13.07
CA GLU A 153 -19.68 -0.90 13.19
C GLU A 153 -19.59 -1.90 12.01
N GLU A 154 -19.00 -1.48 10.89
CA GLU A 154 -18.78 -2.35 9.72
C GLU A 154 -17.57 -3.27 9.90
N ALA A 155 -16.66 -2.93 10.80
CA ALA A 155 -15.34 -3.59 10.90
C ALA A 155 -15.45 -5.09 11.22
N GLU A 156 -16.23 -5.46 12.24
CA GLU A 156 -16.42 -6.86 12.64
C GLU A 156 -17.12 -7.67 11.55
N MET A 157 -18.22 -7.13 11.01
CA MET A 157 -18.98 -7.77 9.93
C MET A 157 -18.09 -8.05 8.71
N ALA A 158 -17.35 -7.05 8.23
CA ALA A 158 -16.47 -7.22 7.07
C ALA A 158 -15.33 -8.20 7.35
N ALA A 159 -14.77 -8.18 8.56
CA ALA A 159 -13.66 -9.04 8.97
C ALA A 159 -14.00 -10.55 8.96
N GLU A 160 -15.26 -10.93 9.02
CA GLU A 160 -15.68 -12.34 8.88
C GLU A 160 -15.40 -12.88 7.47
N TYR A 161 -15.45 -12.02 6.46
CA TYR A 161 -15.37 -12.40 5.04
C TYR A 161 -14.01 -12.13 4.41
N VAL A 162 -13.26 -11.13 4.91
CA VAL A 162 -12.03 -10.65 4.26
C VAL A 162 -10.79 -10.80 5.14
N ASP A 163 -9.61 -10.67 4.52
CA ASP A 163 -8.30 -10.77 5.19
C ASP A 163 -7.74 -9.39 5.51
N ILE A 164 -8.14 -8.39 4.75
CA ILE A 164 -7.63 -7.03 4.85
C ILE A 164 -8.81 -6.05 4.87
N LEU A 165 -8.82 -5.18 5.88
CA LEU A 165 -9.74 -4.05 5.95
C LEU A 165 -9.05 -2.79 5.42
N GLN A 166 -9.66 -2.13 4.45
CA GLN A 166 -9.14 -0.89 3.90
C GLN A 166 -9.86 0.32 4.48
N ILE A 167 -9.09 1.30 4.93
CA ILE A 167 -9.60 2.60 5.36
C ILE A 167 -9.50 3.58 4.18
N PRO A 168 -10.62 4.12 3.68
CA PRO A 168 -10.64 5.10 2.61
C PRO A 168 -9.85 6.37 2.96
N ALA A 169 -9.30 7.04 1.95
CA ALA A 169 -8.44 8.21 2.12
C ALA A 169 -9.10 9.35 2.92
N PHE A 170 -10.37 9.64 2.67
CA PHE A 170 -11.10 10.67 3.43
C PHE A 170 -11.29 10.32 4.91
N LEU A 171 -11.26 9.03 5.26
CA LEU A 171 -11.51 8.51 6.60
C LEU A 171 -10.23 8.14 7.36
N CYS A 172 -9.07 8.36 6.78
CA CYS A 172 -7.77 7.92 7.34
C CYS A 172 -7.45 8.53 8.71
N ARG A 173 -8.14 9.60 9.13
CA ARG A 173 -7.97 10.23 10.46
C ARG A 173 -9.04 9.81 11.48
N GLN A 174 -10.09 9.11 11.07
CA GLN A 174 -11.20 8.73 11.95
C GLN A 174 -10.74 7.72 13.00
N THR A 175 -10.63 8.16 14.25
CA THR A 175 -10.04 7.35 15.33
C THR A 175 -10.85 6.09 15.60
N ASP A 176 -12.17 6.22 15.71
CA ASP A 176 -13.04 5.08 16.04
C ASP A 176 -13.01 4.01 14.95
N LEU A 177 -12.97 4.41 13.67
CA LEU A 177 -12.84 3.50 12.55
C LEU A 177 -11.51 2.75 12.54
N LEU A 178 -10.39 3.46 12.78
CA LEU A 178 -9.05 2.86 12.85
C LEU A 178 -8.95 1.87 14.03
N VAL A 179 -9.48 2.23 15.19
CA VAL A 179 -9.51 1.40 16.40
C VAL A 179 -10.38 0.15 16.18
N ALA A 180 -11.57 0.31 15.58
CA ALA A 180 -12.45 -0.81 15.27
C ALA A 180 -11.78 -1.79 14.29
N ALA A 181 -11.19 -1.27 13.19
CA ALA A 181 -10.43 -2.09 12.25
C ALA A 181 -9.27 -2.84 12.92
N ALA A 182 -8.52 -2.16 13.79
CA ALA A 182 -7.40 -2.77 14.53
C ALA A 182 -7.86 -3.94 15.42
N LYS A 183 -8.95 -3.76 16.15
CA LYS A 183 -9.50 -4.76 17.09
C LYS A 183 -9.93 -6.06 16.43
N THR A 184 -10.22 -6.06 15.12
CA THR A 184 -10.53 -7.29 14.38
C THR A 184 -9.32 -8.24 14.23
N GLY A 185 -8.08 -7.74 14.46
CA GLY A 185 -6.84 -8.50 14.25
C GLY A 185 -6.50 -8.74 12.77
N LYS A 186 -7.32 -8.26 11.83
CA LYS A 186 -7.06 -8.31 10.40
C LYS A 186 -5.99 -7.29 10.00
N THR A 187 -5.40 -7.48 8.83
CA THR A 187 -4.51 -6.46 8.25
C THR A 187 -5.31 -5.19 7.95
N VAL A 188 -4.76 -4.03 8.31
CA VAL A 188 -5.38 -2.72 8.06
C VAL A 188 -4.58 -1.97 7.00
N ASN A 189 -5.15 -1.76 5.82
CA ASN A 189 -4.58 -0.93 4.77
C ASN A 189 -5.16 0.48 4.85
N ILE A 190 -4.34 1.49 5.13
CA ILE A 190 -4.81 2.87 5.29
C ILE A 190 -4.40 3.69 4.06
N LYS A 191 -5.38 4.15 3.29
CA LYS A 191 -5.12 5.07 2.18
C LYS A 191 -4.78 6.46 2.72
N LYS A 192 -3.66 7.02 2.26
CA LYS A 192 -3.27 8.39 2.63
C LYS A 192 -4.33 9.40 2.17
N GLY A 193 -4.74 10.25 3.09
CA GLY A 193 -5.63 11.37 2.74
C GLY A 193 -4.97 12.30 1.71
N GLN A 194 -5.75 12.77 0.74
CA GLN A 194 -5.27 13.71 -0.28
C GLN A 194 -4.76 15.04 0.32
N PHE A 195 -5.19 15.32 1.54
CA PHE A 195 -4.88 16.51 2.33
C PHE A 195 -3.75 16.31 3.35
N LEU A 196 -3.09 15.14 3.35
CA LEU A 196 -2.01 14.78 4.28
C LEU A 196 -0.68 14.56 3.57
N SER A 197 0.41 14.88 4.26
CA SER A 197 1.75 14.42 3.88
C SER A 197 1.98 12.96 4.27
N GLY A 198 3.02 12.34 3.70
CA GLY A 198 3.44 10.98 4.07
C GLY A 198 3.77 10.85 5.56
N GLU A 199 4.47 11.84 6.12
CA GLU A 199 4.86 11.86 7.54
C GLU A 199 3.65 11.90 8.47
N SER A 200 2.58 12.59 8.07
CA SER A 200 1.35 12.68 8.86
C SER A 200 0.61 11.36 9.01
N MET A 201 0.90 10.37 8.14
CA MET A 201 0.30 9.04 8.23
C MET A 201 0.80 8.24 9.43
N GLY A 202 1.91 8.63 10.05
CA GLY A 202 2.40 8.04 11.29
C GLY A 202 1.35 8.02 12.40
N PHE A 203 0.57 9.09 12.54
CA PHE A 203 -0.51 9.14 13.54
C PHE A 203 -1.60 8.09 13.31
N ALA A 204 -1.89 7.74 12.06
CA ALA A 204 -2.86 6.69 11.76
C ALA A 204 -2.28 5.30 12.07
N VAL A 205 -1.00 5.07 11.73
CA VAL A 205 -0.27 3.85 12.09
C VAL A 205 -0.24 3.66 13.60
N ASP A 206 0.10 4.72 14.34
CA ASP A 206 0.18 4.68 15.81
C ASP A 206 -1.17 4.31 16.46
N LYS A 207 -2.28 4.83 15.94
CA LYS A 207 -3.62 4.49 16.44
C LYS A 207 -3.91 2.99 16.29
N VAL A 208 -3.56 2.39 15.15
CA VAL A 208 -3.76 0.95 14.93
C VAL A 208 -2.85 0.13 15.84
N ARG A 209 -1.56 0.49 15.93
CA ARG A 209 -0.59 -0.21 16.79
C ARG A 209 -0.92 -0.11 18.27
N GLN A 210 -1.27 1.08 18.74
CA GLN A 210 -1.68 1.29 20.15
C GLN A 210 -2.99 0.57 20.48
N SER A 211 -3.77 0.19 19.47
CA SER A 211 -4.95 -0.66 19.62
C SER A 211 -4.63 -2.16 19.60
N GLY A 212 -3.33 -2.54 19.58
CA GLY A 212 -2.87 -3.92 19.68
C GLY A 212 -2.71 -4.66 18.35
N ASN A 213 -2.63 -3.95 17.22
CA ASN A 213 -2.49 -4.55 15.90
C ASN A 213 -1.31 -3.95 15.11
N ASP A 214 -0.26 -4.74 14.88
CA ASP A 214 0.91 -4.32 14.11
C ASP A 214 0.77 -4.54 12.58
N LYS A 215 -0.29 -5.23 12.12
CA LYS A 215 -0.52 -5.55 10.70
C LYS A 215 -1.07 -4.34 9.95
N VAL A 216 -0.23 -3.32 9.74
CA VAL A 216 -0.60 -2.07 9.06
C VAL A 216 0.13 -1.97 7.72
N MET A 217 -0.60 -1.56 6.69
CA MET A 217 -0.06 -1.14 5.38
C MET A 217 -0.52 0.28 5.08
N LEU A 218 0.25 1.03 4.32
CA LEU A 218 -0.10 2.36 3.87
C LEU A 218 -0.21 2.42 2.35
N THR A 219 -1.15 3.22 1.84
CA THR A 219 -1.33 3.42 0.40
C THR A 219 -1.24 4.89 0.04
N GLU A 220 -0.23 5.27 -0.75
CA GLU A 220 -0.14 6.57 -1.42
C GLU A 220 -1.17 6.62 -2.55
N ARG A 221 -1.88 7.75 -2.70
CA ARG A 221 -2.91 7.93 -3.73
C ARG A 221 -3.02 9.37 -4.27
N GLY A 222 -1.94 10.13 -4.12
CA GLY A 222 -1.86 11.52 -4.55
C GLY A 222 -2.34 12.51 -3.50
N SER A 223 -1.95 13.75 -3.73
CA SER A 223 -2.31 14.91 -2.92
C SER A 223 -3.08 15.92 -3.76
N MET A 224 -4.09 16.58 -3.17
CA MET A 224 -4.87 17.63 -3.81
C MET A 224 -4.19 18.99 -3.61
N PHE A 225 -4.35 19.84 -4.58
CA PHE A 225 -3.89 21.25 -4.51
C PHE A 225 -4.96 22.24 -5.00
N GLY A 226 -6.23 21.80 -5.05
CA GLY A 226 -7.39 22.64 -5.27
C GLY A 226 -7.90 22.77 -6.71
N TYR A 227 -7.27 22.09 -7.68
CA TYR A 227 -7.62 22.22 -9.11
C TYR A 227 -8.30 20.97 -9.69
N GLN A 228 -9.00 20.19 -8.85
CA GLN A 228 -9.71 18.98 -9.28
C GLN A 228 -8.79 17.95 -9.99
N ASP A 229 -7.53 17.96 -9.66
CA ASP A 229 -6.51 17.03 -10.12
C ASP A 229 -5.64 16.63 -8.91
N LEU A 230 -4.83 15.59 -9.06
CA LEU A 230 -3.99 15.04 -8.01
C LEU A 230 -2.56 14.93 -8.50
N VAL A 231 -1.61 15.09 -7.56
CA VAL A 231 -0.19 14.89 -7.81
C VAL A 231 0.34 13.84 -6.86
N VAL A 232 1.06 12.85 -7.41
CA VAL A 232 1.80 11.88 -6.59
C VAL A 232 3.16 12.48 -6.25
N ASP A 233 3.38 12.71 -4.97
CA ASP A 233 4.71 12.99 -4.46
C ASP A 233 5.38 11.67 -4.05
N TYR A 234 6.27 11.16 -4.91
CA TYR A 234 6.94 9.89 -4.68
C TYR A 234 7.84 9.87 -3.44
N ARG A 235 8.21 11.02 -2.88
CA ARG A 235 8.93 11.12 -1.60
C ARG A 235 8.09 10.58 -0.43
N ASN A 236 6.76 10.64 -0.55
CA ASN A 236 5.85 10.07 0.45
C ASN A 236 6.03 8.56 0.62
N ILE A 237 6.47 7.84 -0.43
CA ILE A 237 6.74 6.39 -0.33
C ILE A 237 7.83 6.16 0.72
N ALA A 238 8.98 6.81 0.56
CA ALA A 238 10.07 6.69 1.52
C ALA A 238 9.69 7.20 2.92
N ALA A 239 8.97 8.33 2.99
CA ALA A 239 8.50 8.89 4.27
C ALA A 239 7.59 7.93 5.03
N MET A 240 6.65 7.27 4.34
CA MET A 240 5.75 6.29 4.95
C MET A 240 6.45 4.97 5.29
N GLN A 241 7.44 4.53 4.51
CA GLN A 241 8.24 3.34 4.82
C GLN A 241 9.03 3.47 6.12
N HIS A 242 9.36 4.71 6.56
CA HIS A 242 10.00 4.95 7.86
C HIS A 242 9.20 4.45 9.06
N PHE A 243 7.90 4.26 8.92
CA PHE A 243 7.07 3.66 9.97
C PHE A 243 7.21 2.12 10.06
N GLY A 244 8.06 1.50 9.22
CA GLY A 244 8.24 0.04 9.18
C GLY A 244 6.99 -0.69 8.69
N THR A 245 6.23 -0.08 7.78
CA THR A 245 5.04 -0.67 7.14
C THR A 245 5.27 -0.79 5.64
N PRO A 246 4.71 -1.80 4.96
CA PRO A 246 4.68 -1.82 3.51
C PRO A 246 3.91 -0.62 2.96
N VAL A 247 4.43 -0.02 1.88
CA VAL A 247 3.83 1.13 1.21
C VAL A 247 3.42 0.77 -0.21
N ILE A 248 2.14 0.95 -0.48
CA ILE A 248 1.48 0.66 -1.75
C ILE A 248 1.27 1.97 -2.51
N LEU A 249 1.44 1.95 -3.82
CA LEU A 249 1.00 3.06 -4.68
C LEU A 249 -0.30 2.69 -5.38
N ASP A 250 -1.33 3.50 -5.17
CA ASP A 250 -2.60 3.43 -5.89
C ASP A 250 -2.48 4.18 -7.22
N VAL A 251 -2.38 3.43 -8.31
CA VAL A 251 -2.18 3.96 -9.66
C VAL A 251 -3.48 4.32 -10.37
N THR A 252 -4.61 3.97 -9.76
CA THR A 252 -5.96 4.30 -10.26
C THR A 252 -6.44 5.62 -9.68
N HIS A 253 -6.54 5.67 -8.35
CA HIS A 253 -7.15 6.83 -7.69
C HIS A 253 -6.22 8.05 -7.60
N SER A 254 -4.93 7.88 -7.80
CA SER A 254 -3.99 9.02 -7.98
C SER A 254 -4.23 9.82 -9.26
N LEU A 255 -5.00 9.26 -10.19
CA LEU A 255 -5.36 9.88 -11.47
C LEU A 255 -6.82 10.33 -11.55
N GLN A 256 -7.57 10.22 -10.45
CA GLN A 256 -8.94 10.70 -10.37
C GLN A 256 -9.03 12.21 -10.54
N GLN A 257 -10.07 12.64 -11.24
CA GLN A 257 -10.49 14.04 -11.32
C GLN A 257 -11.87 14.17 -10.67
N PRO A 258 -11.91 14.39 -9.34
CA PRO A 258 -13.18 14.46 -8.60
C PRO A 258 -13.97 15.74 -8.94
N ASN A 259 -15.26 15.75 -8.59
CA ASN A 259 -16.14 16.91 -8.68
C ASN A 259 -16.24 17.52 -10.09
N GLN A 260 -16.29 16.67 -11.12
CA GLN A 260 -16.56 17.14 -12.47
C GLN A 260 -18.00 17.65 -12.61
N THR A 261 -18.23 18.56 -13.54
CA THR A 261 -19.55 19.19 -13.78
C THR A 261 -20.64 18.18 -14.17
N THR A 262 -20.25 17.01 -14.69
CA THR A 262 -21.15 15.90 -15.02
C THR A 262 -21.68 15.15 -13.79
N GLY A 263 -21.13 15.41 -12.60
CA GLY A 263 -21.42 14.64 -11.38
C GLY A 263 -20.84 13.24 -11.37
N VAL A 264 -19.96 12.92 -12.32
CA VAL A 264 -19.21 11.66 -12.37
C VAL A 264 -17.71 11.98 -12.27
N THR A 265 -16.98 11.21 -11.46
CA THR A 265 -15.54 11.37 -11.33
C THR A 265 -14.87 11.05 -12.67
N GLY A 266 -14.10 12.00 -13.18
CA GLY A 266 -13.24 11.82 -14.34
C GLY A 266 -11.91 11.16 -13.97
N GLY A 267 -11.07 10.88 -14.96
CA GLY A 267 -9.75 10.31 -14.76
C GLY A 267 -8.89 10.33 -16.01
N LYS A 268 -7.64 9.89 -15.83
CA LYS A 268 -6.61 9.81 -16.87
C LYS A 268 -6.03 8.40 -16.94
N PRO A 269 -6.81 7.37 -17.30
CA PRO A 269 -6.37 5.97 -17.27
C PRO A 269 -5.17 5.69 -18.17
N GLU A 270 -4.96 6.49 -19.22
CA GLU A 270 -3.78 6.43 -20.08
C GLU A 270 -2.45 6.71 -19.35
N LEU A 271 -2.50 7.37 -18.20
CA LEU A 271 -1.33 7.66 -17.36
C LEU A 271 -1.04 6.58 -16.30
N ILE A 272 -1.90 5.56 -16.13
CA ILE A 272 -1.70 4.48 -15.14
C ILE A 272 -0.31 3.86 -15.29
N GLY A 273 0.10 3.55 -16.52
CA GLY A 273 1.41 2.96 -16.77
C GLY A 273 2.58 3.88 -16.41
N LEU A 274 2.44 5.19 -16.59
CA LEU A 274 3.45 6.18 -16.18
C LEU A 274 3.60 6.20 -14.65
N ILE A 275 2.48 6.36 -13.93
CA ILE A 275 2.47 6.44 -12.47
C ILE A 275 2.98 5.14 -11.84
N ALA A 276 2.56 3.99 -12.36
CA ALA A 276 2.97 2.68 -11.86
C ALA A 276 4.48 2.46 -11.99
N LYS A 277 5.05 2.77 -13.16
CA LYS A 277 6.50 2.64 -13.41
C LYS A 277 7.32 3.54 -12.50
N ALA A 278 6.91 4.80 -12.36
CA ALA A 278 7.56 5.75 -11.46
C ALA A 278 7.46 5.29 -9.99
N GLY A 279 6.33 4.72 -9.57
CA GLY A 279 6.14 4.20 -8.22
C GLY A 279 7.04 3.02 -7.89
N ILE A 280 7.16 2.04 -8.80
CA ILE A 280 8.10 0.92 -8.61
C ILE A 280 9.53 1.42 -8.58
N ALA A 281 9.91 2.33 -9.48
CA ALA A 281 11.26 2.93 -9.50
C ALA A 281 11.55 3.75 -8.22
N ALA A 282 10.53 4.37 -7.63
CA ALA A 282 10.63 5.09 -6.36
C ALA A 282 10.64 4.16 -5.12
N GLY A 283 10.53 2.84 -5.31
CA GLY A 283 10.66 1.86 -4.24
C GLY A 283 9.35 1.44 -3.57
N ALA A 284 8.18 1.66 -4.20
CA ALA A 284 6.93 1.12 -3.67
C ALA A 284 7.01 -0.40 -3.47
N ASP A 285 6.48 -0.88 -2.34
CA ASP A 285 6.46 -2.31 -1.99
C ASP A 285 5.33 -3.04 -2.72
N GLY A 286 4.25 -2.33 -3.05
CA GLY A 286 3.10 -2.87 -3.76
C GLY A 286 2.42 -1.85 -4.67
N ILE A 287 1.56 -2.37 -5.55
CA ILE A 287 0.68 -1.58 -6.44
C ILE A 287 -0.77 -1.90 -6.10
N PHE A 288 -1.58 -0.84 -5.99
CA PHE A 288 -3.03 -0.94 -5.97
C PHE A 288 -3.59 -0.50 -7.32
N MET A 289 -4.46 -1.30 -7.92
CA MET A 289 -5.02 -1.02 -9.24
C MET A 289 -6.47 -1.51 -9.35
N GLU A 290 -7.36 -0.65 -9.81
CA GLU A 290 -8.70 -1.09 -10.21
C GLU A 290 -8.70 -1.47 -11.69
N THR A 291 -9.37 -2.58 -12.01
CA THR A 291 -9.46 -3.12 -13.37
C THR A 291 -10.83 -3.72 -13.64
N HIS A 292 -11.24 -3.67 -14.90
CA HIS A 292 -12.49 -4.23 -15.37
C HIS A 292 -12.33 -4.72 -16.83
N PRO A 293 -13.02 -5.79 -17.27
CA PRO A 293 -12.97 -6.23 -18.66
C PRO A 293 -13.37 -5.13 -19.65
N GLU A 294 -14.42 -4.38 -19.30
CA GLU A 294 -14.94 -3.25 -20.08
C GLU A 294 -15.19 -2.05 -19.16
N PRO A 295 -14.18 -1.21 -18.84
CA PRO A 295 -14.31 -0.11 -17.89
C PRO A 295 -15.48 0.85 -18.17
N SER A 296 -15.81 1.06 -19.44
CA SER A 296 -16.96 1.91 -19.85
C SER A 296 -18.34 1.37 -19.42
N LYS A 297 -18.45 0.09 -19.09
CA LYS A 297 -19.66 -0.55 -18.61
C LYS A 297 -19.70 -0.68 -17.09
N ALA A 298 -18.59 -0.39 -16.41
CA ALA A 298 -18.51 -0.47 -14.96
C ALA A 298 -19.48 0.52 -14.31
N LYS A 299 -20.16 0.08 -13.25
CA LYS A 299 -21.15 0.89 -12.52
C LYS A 299 -20.52 1.92 -11.58
N SER A 300 -19.19 1.86 -11.39
CA SER A 300 -18.43 2.76 -10.54
C SER A 300 -17.04 3.01 -11.13
N ASP A 301 -16.62 4.27 -11.12
CA ASP A 301 -15.26 4.75 -11.45
C ASP A 301 -14.65 4.22 -12.78
N GLY A 302 -15.48 3.84 -13.75
CA GLY A 302 -15.02 3.29 -15.03
C GLY A 302 -14.01 4.17 -15.78
N ALA A 303 -14.08 5.50 -15.59
CA ALA A 303 -13.14 6.45 -16.20
C ALA A 303 -11.70 6.35 -15.65
N ASN A 304 -11.48 5.61 -14.56
CA ASN A 304 -10.18 5.51 -13.91
C ASN A 304 -9.56 4.11 -13.97
N MET A 305 -10.31 3.09 -14.41
CA MET A 305 -9.83 1.71 -14.36
C MET A 305 -8.94 1.37 -15.56
N LEU A 306 -7.96 0.52 -15.31
CA LEU A 306 -7.23 -0.14 -16.38
C LEU A 306 -8.08 -1.26 -16.98
N ARG A 307 -8.11 -1.39 -18.30
CA ARG A 307 -8.75 -2.52 -18.94
C ARG A 307 -8.01 -3.82 -18.63
N LEU A 308 -8.74 -4.88 -18.29
CA LEU A 308 -8.19 -6.13 -17.74
C LEU A 308 -7.15 -6.79 -18.65
N ASP A 309 -7.35 -6.74 -19.97
CA ASP A 309 -6.42 -7.30 -20.97
C ASP A 309 -5.08 -6.56 -21.09
N LEU A 310 -4.97 -5.35 -20.53
CA LEU A 310 -3.72 -4.57 -20.49
C LEU A 310 -2.89 -4.83 -19.23
N VAL A 311 -3.45 -5.51 -18.22
CA VAL A 311 -2.80 -5.72 -16.93
C VAL A 311 -1.51 -6.50 -17.07
N GLU A 312 -1.51 -7.62 -17.81
CA GLU A 312 -0.32 -8.46 -17.97
C GLU A 312 0.86 -7.70 -18.57
N THR A 313 0.58 -6.91 -19.63
CA THR A 313 1.62 -6.10 -20.29
C THR A 313 2.22 -5.07 -19.34
N LEU A 314 1.39 -4.42 -18.53
CA LEU A 314 1.87 -3.47 -17.52
C LEU A 314 2.71 -4.18 -16.46
N LEU A 315 2.21 -5.27 -15.86
CA LEU A 315 2.91 -5.97 -14.80
C LEU A 315 4.28 -6.51 -15.24
N LYS A 316 4.41 -7.02 -16.48
CA LYS A 316 5.71 -7.41 -17.05
C LYS A 316 6.71 -6.25 -17.06
N GLN A 317 6.27 -5.05 -17.45
CA GLN A 317 7.14 -3.87 -17.44
C GLN A 317 7.54 -3.47 -16.02
N LEU A 318 6.63 -3.57 -15.06
CA LEU A 318 6.92 -3.26 -13.65
C LEU A 318 7.90 -4.25 -13.04
N VAL A 319 7.79 -5.55 -13.37
CA VAL A 319 8.75 -6.58 -12.96
C VAL A 319 10.14 -6.26 -13.48
N MET A 320 10.29 -5.94 -14.77
CA MET A 320 11.60 -5.56 -15.34
C MET A 320 12.22 -4.35 -14.64
N ILE A 321 11.42 -3.34 -14.27
CA ILE A 321 11.91 -2.19 -13.51
C ILE A 321 12.34 -2.64 -12.11
N LYS A 322 11.53 -3.46 -11.44
CA LYS A 322 11.83 -3.93 -10.08
C LYS A 322 13.10 -4.78 -10.01
N GLU A 323 13.36 -5.59 -11.04
CA GLU A 323 14.58 -6.39 -11.18
C GLU A 323 15.83 -5.55 -11.45
N ALA A 324 15.67 -4.34 -11.98
CA ALA A 324 16.78 -3.45 -12.36
C ALA A 324 17.24 -2.52 -11.21
N ILE A 325 16.51 -2.45 -10.06
CA ILE A 325 16.78 -1.51 -8.96
C ILE A 325 17.16 -2.18 -7.63
#